data_c638567daa17662e6266d9ee4ca1e259
#
_entry.id   c638567daa17662e6266d9ee4ca1e259
#
_cell.length_a   1.000
_cell.length_b   1.000
_cell.length_c   1.000
_cell.angle_alpha   90.00
_cell.angle_beta   90.00
_cell.angle_gamma   90.00
#
_symmetry.space_group_name_H-M   'P 1'
#
loop_
_entity.id
_entity.type
_entity.pdbx_description
1 polymer ?
#
loop_
_entity_poly.entity_id
_entity_poly.type
_entity_poly.pdbx_seq_one_letter_code
_entity_poly.pdbx_strand_id
1 'polypeptide(L)'
;MNLLDWGRLDLAAGVDAMAGDEVPLYIVAHSYGGHAFGLLPNHHKVAGLYVFGTGAGWHGWVPFCERLRVLAMWRIVLPVLTWWKGYCPWEMLGLGEDLPVDVYRRWRHWCQFPQYFFDDPAMKGIEQSYATVNTPIVAVSALDDLWATPASRDAFMQGCRNAPLIKKDLDPARLVSGKIGHMGYFRQAAEVLWDEALTWFATLRPPRATQ
;
A
#
# COMPACT_ATOMS: atom_id res chain seq x y z
N MET A 1 -14.82 13.45 3.67
CA MET A 1 -13.89 12.34 3.97
C MET A 1 -12.94 12.22 2.79
N ASN A 2 -11.65 12.18 3.04
CA ASN A 2 -10.64 12.09 1.99
C ASN A 2 -9.70 10.88 2.24
N LEU A 3 -8.81 10.59 1.28
CA LEU A 3 -7.94 9.43 1.36
C LEU A 3 -7.03 9.41 2.62
N LEU A 4 -6.63 10.58 3.13
CA LEU A 4 -5.82 10.67 4.36
C LEU A 4 -6.64 10.35 5.62
N ASP A 5 -7.95 10.65 5.60
CA ASP A 5 -8.83 10.39 6.74
C ASP A 5 -8.97 8.89 6.98
N TRP A 6 -8.97 8.07 5.92
CA TRP A 6 -8.99 6.61 6.05
C TRP A 6 -7.78 6.07 6.83
N GLY A 7 -6.60 6.66 6.62
CA GLY A 7 -5.41 6.30 7.41
C GLY A 7 -5.44 6.89 8.81
N ARG A 8 -5.69 8.20 8.91
CA ARG A 8 -5.56 8.93 10.18
C ARG A 8 -6.68 8.66 11.19
N LEU A 9 -7.87 8.31 10.71
CA LEU A 9 -9.07 8.15 11.55
C LEU A 9 -9.56 6.70 11.55
N ASP A 10 -9.96 6.16 10.38
CA ASP A 10 -10.64 4.86 10.32
C ASP A 10 -9.70 3.71 10.68
N LEU A 11 -8.53 3.63 10.04
CA LEU A 11 -7.54 2.60 10.38
C LEU A 11 -6.94 2.80 11.77
N ALA A 12 -6.75 4.04 12.20
CA ALA A 12 -6.30 4.33 13.56
C ALA A 12 -7.29 3.84 14.61
N ALA A 13 -8.59 4.07 14.40
CA ALA A 13 -9.64 3.54 15.27
C ALA A 13 -9.65 2.01 15.29
N GLY A 14 -9.43 1.36 14.13
CA GLY A 14 -9.28 -0.10 14.04
C GLY A 14 -8.09 -0.61 14.84
N VAL A 15 -6.94 0.06 14.76
CA VAL A 15 -5.75 -0.27 15.55
C VAL A 15 -6.05 -0.13 17.05
N ASP A 16 -6.70 0.95 17.47
CA ASP A 16 -7.05 1.16 18.88
C ASP A 16 -8.04 0.11 19.40
N ALA A 17 -8.99 -0.30 18.57
CA ALA A 17 -9.96 -1.31 18.94
C ALA A 17 -9.37 -2.73 19.07
N MET A 18 -8.28 -3.01 18.32
CA MET A 18 -7.65 -4.33 18.28
C MET A 18 -6.41 -4.45 19.16
N ALA A 19 -5.77 -3.33 19.49
CA ALA A 19 -4.57 -3.34 20.32
C ALA A 19 -4.91 -3.64 21.78
N GLY A 20 -4.23 -4.62 22.36
CA GLY A 20 -4.33 -4.99 23.76
C GLY A 20 -2.94 -5.12 24.39
N ASP A 21 -2.88 -5.11 25.72
CA ASP A 21 -1.59 -5.13 26.44
C ASP A 21 -0.92 -6.51 26.43
N GLU A 22 -1.70 -7.58 26.26
CA GLU A 22 -1.20 -8.94 26.39
C GLU A 22 -0.83 -9.63 25.06
N VAL A 23 -1.41 -9.17 23.94
CA VAL A 23 -1.24 -9.84 22.65
C VAL A 23 -0.71 -8.83 21.61
N PRO A 24 0.42 -9.14 20.95
CA PRO A 24 0.96 -8.25 19.93
C PRO A 24 0.02 -8.14 18.73
N LEU A 25 -0.21 -6.91 18.26
CA LEU A 25 -1.00 -6.63 17.06
C LEU A 25 -0.08 -6.64 15.83
N TYR A 26 -0.43 -7.45 14.84
CA TYR A 26 0.21 -7.48 13.53
C TYR A 26 -0.76 -7.06 12.45
N ILE A 27 -0.24 -6.42 11.41
CA ILE A 27 -1.04 -6.00 10.25
C ILE A 27 -0.54 -6.67 8.98
N VAL A 28 -1.45 -7.30 8.25
CA VAL A 28 -1.27 -7.62 6.83
C VAL A 28 -2.00 -6.56 6.02
N ALA A 29 -1.30 -5.90 5.12
CA ALA A 29 -1.85 -4.81 4.34
C ALA A 29 -1.67 -5.05 2.83
N HIS A 30 -2.52 -4.41 2.02
CA HIS A 30 -2.43 -4.42 0.59
C HIS A 30 -2.57 -3.00 0.03
N SER A 31 -1.75 -2.67 -0.97
CA SER A 31 -1.88 -1.44 -1.75
C SER A 31 -1.98 -0.20 -0.84
N TYR A 32 -3.13 0.48 -0.83
CA TYR A 32 -3.36 1.65 0.02
C TYR A 32 -3.17 1.37 1.52
N GLY A 33 -3.46 0.15 1.99
CA GLY A 33 -3.23 -0.21 3.40
C GLY A 33 -1.78 -0.01 3.85
N GLY A 34 -0.82 -0.27 2.96
CA GLY A 34 0.59 0.04 3.23
C GLY A 34 0.89 1.53 3.14
N HIS A 35 0.25 2.26 2.21
CA HIS A 35 0.36 3.72 2.18
C HIS A 35 -0.15 4.36 3.47
N ALA A 36 -1.23 3.84 4.01
CA ALA A 36 -1.86 4.42 5.19
C ALA A 36 -1.05 4.22 6.49
N PHE A 37 -0.14 3.24 6.55
CA PHE A 37 0.52 2.87 7.80
C PHE A 37 1.28 4.02 8.46
N GLY A 38 2.07 4.78 7.71
CA GLY A 38 2.78 5.94 8.24
C GLY A 38 1.89 7.16 8.53
N LEU A 39 0.59 7.10 8.18
CA LEU A 39 -0.41 8.11 8.56
C LEU A 39 -1.03 7.81 9.92
N LEU A 40 -0.92 6.59 10.44
CA LEU A 40 -1.49 6.17 11.72
C LEU A 40 -0.77 6.89 12.87
N PRO A 41 -1.46 7.68 13.70
CA PRO A 41 -0.86 8.31 14.89
C PRO A 41 -0.45 7.27 15.94
N ASN A 42 -1.06 6.09 15.87
CA ASN A 42 -0.90 4.98 16.81
C ASN A 42 -0.17 3.76 16.19
N HIS A 43 0.60 3.94 15.11
CA HIS A 43 1.37 2.86 14.47
C HIS A 43 2.33 2.15 15.44
N HIS A 44 2.76 2.82 16.51
CA HIS A 44 3.63 2.25 17.54
C HIS A 44 3.00 1.08 18.31
N LYS A 45 1.66 0.92 18.27
CA LYS A 45 0.94 -0.23 18.83
C LYS A 45 1.05 -1.49 17.96
N VAL A 46 1.57 -1.36 16.75
CA VAL A 46 1.69 -2.47 15.79
C VAL A 46 3.07 -3.08 15.87
N ALA A 47 3.14 -4.37 16.19
CA ALA A 47 4.37 -5.11 16.40
C ALA A 47 5.07 -5.52 15.07
N GLY A 48 4.34 -5.58 13.96
CA GLY A 48 4.89 -5.89 12.64
C GLY A 48 3.89 -5.63 11.52
N LEU A 49 4.40 -5.22 10.35
CA LEU A 49 3.62 -4.95 9.14
C LEU A 49 4.11 -5.85 8.00
N TYR A 50 3.23 -6.65 7.43
CA TYR A 50 3.48 -7.39 6.19
C TYR A 50 2.64 -6.80 5.08
N VAL A 51 3.27 -6.21 4.06
CA VAL A 51 2.52 -5.46 3.05
C VAL A 51 2.76 -5.99 1.65
N PHE A 52 1.68 -6.17 0.91
CA PHE A 52 1.66 -6.61 -0.48
C PHE A 52 1.27 -5.47 -1.40
N GLY A 53 1.94 -5.34 -2.55
CA GLY A 53 1.51 -4.48 -3.64
C GLY A 53 1.41 -2.99 -3.28
N THR A 54 2.23 -2.48 -2.37
CA THR A 54 2.30 -1.05 -2.03
C THR A 54 3.47 -0.40 -2.73
N GLY A 55 3.23 0.69 -3.44
CA GLY A 55 4.28 1.41 -4.16
C GLY A 55 3.85 2.80 -4.62
N ALA A 56 4.80 3.63 -5.03
CA ALA A 56 4.54 4.92 -5.64
C ALA A 56 3.90 4.72 -7.04
N GLY A 57 2.66 5.14 -7.20
CA GLY A 57 1.86 4.90 -8.41
C GLY A 57 2.25 5.71 -9.65
N TRP A 58 3.49 6.20 -9.70
CA TRP A 58 3.97 7.01 -10.83
C TRP A 58 4.23 6.16 -12.07
N HIS A 59 3.73 6.62 -13.21
CA HIS A 59 3.85 5.92 -14.49
C HIS A 59 5.31 5.65 -14.94
N GLY A 60 6.29 6.35 -14.38
CA GLY A 60 7.71 6.14 -14.66
C GLY A 60 8.27 4.83 -14.09
N TRP A 61 7.60 4.23 -13.11
CA TRP A 61 8.01 2.96 -12.49
C TRP A 61 7.54 1.71 -13.25
N VAL A 62 6.69 1.88 -14.28
CA VAL A 62 6.23 0.75 -15.11
C VAL A 62 7.04 0.65 -16.41
N PRO A 63 7.10 -0.54 -17.04
CA PRO A 63 7.74 -0.72 -18.34
C PRO A 63 7.20 0.25 -19.39
N PHE A 64 8.04 0.65 -20.35
CA PHE A 64 7.70 1.68 -21.33
C PHE A 64 6.41 1.41 -22.10
N CYS A 65 6.18 0.18 -22.53
CA CYS A 65 4.96 -0.19 -23.26
C CYS A 65 3.68 0.00 -22.43
N GLU A 66 3.75 -0.26 -21.12
CA GLU A 66 2.61 -0.08 -20.21
C GLU A 66 2.42 1.38 -19.79
N ARG A 67 3.47 2.19 -19.88
CA ARG A 67 3.41 3.62 -19.50
C ARG A 67 2.37 4.39 -20.28
N LEU A 68 2.26 4.15 -21.59
CA LEU A 68 1.26 4.80 -22.43
C LEU A 68 -0.16 4.43 -22.04
N ARG A 69 -0.39 3.14 -21.72
CA ARG A 69 -1.67 2.64 -21.24
C ARG A 69 -2.07 3.26 -19.91
N VAL A 70 -1.13 3.30 -18.96
CA VAL A 70 -1.34 3.94 -17.65
C VAL A 70 -1.63 5.43 -17.81
N LEU A 71 -0.87 6.15 -18.66
CA LEU A 71 -1.11 7.57 -18.93
C LEU A 71 -2.48 7.81 -19.58
N ALA A 72 -2.88 7.00 -20.57
CA ALA A 72 -4.18 7.12 -21.21
C ALA A 72 -5.31 6.89 -20.18
N MET A 73 -5.17 5.89 -19.32
CA MET A 73 -6.14 5.62 -18.26
C MET A 73 -6.26 6.80 -17.29
N TRP A 74 -5.14 7.31 -16.76
CA TRP A 74 -5.16 8.42 -15.79
C TRP A 74 -5.54 9.76 -16.36
N ARG A 75 -5.21 10.05 -17.64
CA ARG A 75 -5.42 11.38 -18.25
C ARG A 75 -6.68 11.50 -19.07
N ILE A 76 -7.22 10.40 -19.58
CA ILE A 76 -8.35 10.38 -20.50
C ILE A 76 -9.51 9.55 -19.93
N VAL A 77 -9.32 8.24 -19.78
CA VAL A 77 -10.42 7.31 -19.48
C VAL A 77 -11.07 7.62 -18.14
N LEU A 78 -10.29 7.61 -17.07
CA LEU A 78 -10.83 7.85 -15.72
C LEU A 78 -11.41 9.26 -15.53
N PRO A 79 -10.78 10.35 -16.02
CA PRO A 79 -11.40 11.68 -15.94
C PRO A 79 -12.75 11.76 -16.65
N VAL A 80 -12.86 11.21 -17.86
CA VAL A 80 -14.11 11.23 -18.64
C VAL A 80 -15.20 10.42 -17.93
N LEU A 81 -14.87 9.21 -17.48
CA LEU A 81 -15.81 8.36 -16.76
C LEU A 81 -16.25 8.97 -15.44
N THR A 82 -15.32 9.56 -14.69
CA THR A 82 -15.60 10.21 -13.40
C THR A 82 -16.46 11.47 -13.59
N TRP A 83 -16.21 12.24 -14.64
CA TRP A 83 -17.05 13.38 -14.99
C TRP A 83 -18.48 12.97 -15.35
N TRP A 84 -18.61 11.89 -16.12
CA TRP A 84 -19.93 11.38 -16.54
C TRP A 84 -20.72 10.76 -15.38
N LYS A 85 -20.08 9.98 -14.51
CA LYS A 85 -20.74 9.25 -13.44
C LYS A 85 -20.87 10.02 -12.12
N GLY A 86 -20.07 11.06 -11.91
CA GLY A 86 -19.98 11.80 -10.64
C GLY A 86 -19.15 11.06 -9.55
N TYR A 87 -18.59 9.89 -9.86
CA TYR A 87 -17.68 9.09 -9.03
C TYR A 87 -16.71 8.35 -9.95
N CYS A 88 -15.62 7.81 -9.44
CA CYS A 88 -14.69 6.99 -10.23
C CYS A 88 -15.21 5.55 -10.32
N PRO A 89 -15.73 5.10 -11.48
CA PRO A 89 -16.38 3.81 -11.64
C PRO A 89 -15.33 2.70 -11.84
N TRP A 90 -14.62 2.39 -10.78
CA TRP A 90 -13.50 1.45 -10.76
C TRP A 90 -13.97 0.00 -10.98
N GLU A 91 -15.15 -0.33 -10.42
CA GLU A 91 -15.82 -1.63 -10.61
C GLU A 91 -16.12 -1.91 -12.08
N MET A 92 -16.59 -0.90 -12.82
CA MET A 92 -16.89 -1.02 -14.26
C MET A 92 -15.65 -1.43 -15.09
N LEU A 93 -14.46 -1.13 -14.60
CA LEU A 93 -13.19 -1.50 -15.22
C LEU A 93 -12.63 -2.83 -14.71
N GLY A 94 -13.33 -3.51 -13.79
CA GLY A 94 -12.88 -4.75 -13.17
C GLY A 94 -11.65 -4.58 -12.26
N LEU A 95 -11.47 -3.37 -11.71
CA LEU A 95 -10.26 -3.01 -10.96
C LEU A 95 -10.48 -2.91 -9.45
N GLY A 96 -11.70 -3.11 -8.97
CA GLY A 96 -12.06 -3.05 -7.56
C GLY A 96 -13.33 -2.24 -7.34
N GLU A 97 -13.54 -1.75 -6.11
CA GLU A 97 -14.69 -0.97 -5.69
C GLU A 97 -14.66 0.47 -6.25
N ASP A 98 -15.83 1.04 -6.49
CA ASP A 98 -15.98 2.41 -6.93
C ASP A 98 -15.45 3.41 -5.90
N LEU A 99 -14.82 4.48 -6.37
CA LEU A 99 -14.19 5.47 -5.50
C LEU A 99 -14.94 6.80 -5.49
N PRO A 100 -15.10 7.42 -4.31
CA PRO A 100 -15.53 8.81 -4.22
C PRO A 100 -14.63 9.73 -5.06
N VAL A 101 -15.23 10.76 -5.69
CA VAL A 101 -14.51 11.63 -6.63
C VAL A 101 -13.28 12.31 -5.99
N ASP A 102 -13.35 12.68 -4.72
CA ASP A 102 -12.24 13.38 -4.04
C ASP A 102 -11.10 12.43 -3.70
N VAL A 103 -11.41 11.17 -3.37
CA VAL A 103 -10.43 10.10 -3.20
C VAL A 103 -9.68 9.86 -4.51
N TYR A 104 -10.42 9.68 -5.61
CA TYR A 104 -9.84 9.51 -6.94
C TYR A 104 -8.97 10.69 -7.36
N ARG A 105 -9.44 11.95 -7.20
CA ARG A 105 -8.68 13.15 -7.58
C ARG A 105 -7.37 13.26 -6.82
N ARG A 106 -7.38 12.97 -5.53
CA ARG A 106 -6.18 13.00 -4.69
C ARG A 106 -5.21 11.90 -5.06
N TRP A 107 -5.69 10.68 -5.23
CA TRP A 107 -4.87 9.56 -5.67
C TRP A 107 -4.23 9.83 -7.04
N ARG A 108 -5.02 10.25 -8.01
CA ARG A 108 -4.53 10.67 -9.34
C ARG A 108 -3.48 11.76 -9.26
N HIS A 109 -3.64 12.72 -8.36
CA HIS A 109 -2.69 13.80 -8.15
C HIS A 109 -1.34 13.24 -7.68
N TRP A 110 -1.33 12.39 -6.67
CA TRP A 110 -0.09 11.81 -6.16
C TRP A 110 0.60 10.85 -7.13
N CYS A 111 -0.14 10.15 -7.98
CA CYS A 111 0.43 9.30 -9.04
C CYS A 111 1.20 10.09 -10.13
N GLN A 112 1.22 11.42 -10.07
CA GLN A 112 2.05 12.25 -10.96
C GLN A 112 3.50 12.39 -10.46
N PHE A 113 3.76 12.06 -9.20
CA PHE A 113 5.05 12.24 -8.55
C PHE A 113 5.81 10.92 -8.39
N PRO A 114 7.14 10.92 -8.65
CA PRO A 114 7.96 9.71 -8.51
C PRO A 114 7.92 9.08 -7.13
N GLN A 115 7.88 9.88 -6.07
CA GLN A 115 7.80 9.41 -4.68
C GLN A 115 6.40 9.56 -4.08
N TYR A 116 5.35 9.58 -4.93
CA TYR A 116 3.98 9.70 -4.49
C TYR A 116 3.74 11.00 -3.72
N PHE A 117 3.03 10.96 -2.58
CA PHE A 117 2.75 12.17 -1.79
C PHE A 117 3.97 12.77 -1.08
N PHE A 118 5.11 12.09 -1.06
CA PHE A 118 6.33 12.68 -0.50
C PHE A 118 6.87 13.82 -1.37
N ASP A 119 6.65 13.78 -2.68
CA ASP A 119 7.03 14.85 -3.61
C ASP A 119 5.96 15.96 -3.73
N ASP A 120 4.78 15.80 -3.09
CA ASP A 120 3.70 16.78 -3.16
C ASP A 120 3.98 17.96 -2.21
N PRO A 121 4.18 19.20 -2.72
CA PRO A 121 4.42 20.37 -1.88
C PRO A 121 3.30 20.66 -0.87
N ALA A 122 2.06 20.18 -1.15
CA ALA A 122 0.92 20.33 -0.23
C ALA A 122 0.98 19.37 0.96
N MET A 123 1.87 18.37 0.92
CA MET A 123 2.04 17.34 1.93
C MET A 123 3.27 17.56 2.82
N LYS A 124 3.68 18.83 2.99
CA LYS A 124 4.82 19.18 3.86
C LYS A 124 4.67 18.55 5.25
N GLY A 125 5.74 17.90 5.71
CA GLY A 125 5.78 17.25 7.01
C GLY A 125 5.33 15.79 7.02
N ILE A 126 4.79 15.26 5.92
CA ILE A 126 4.40 13.85 5.85
C ILE A 126 5.60 12.91 6.00
N GLU A 127 6.76 13.30 5.48
CA GLU A 127 8.01 12.54 5.62
C GLU A 127 8.39 12.33 7.10
N GLN A 128 8.15 13.33 7.95
CA GLN A 128 8.43 13.22 9.37
C GLN A 128 7.51 12.16 10.02
N SER A 129 6.24 12.11 9.64
CA SER A 129 5.32 11.09 10.14
C SER A 129 5.81 9.68 9.77
N TYR A 130 6.21 9.47 8.50
CA TYR A 130 6.74 8.17 8.07
C TYR A 130 8.10 7.83 8.70
N ALA A 131 8.93 8.83 8.97
CA ALA A 131 10.20 8.63 9.66
C ALA A 131 10.03 8.23 11.13
N THR A 132 8.86 8.43 11.74
CA THR A 132 8.60 7.94 13.12
C THR A 132 8.30 6.43 13.16
N VAL A 133 8.04 5.80 12.02
CA VAL A 133 7.76 4.37 11.93
C VAL A 133 9.02 3.57 12.23
N ASN A 134 9.00 2.83 13.34
CA ASN A 134 10.05 1.90 13.76
C ASN A 134 9.57 0.43 13.74
N THR A 135 8.32 0.21 13.39
CA THR A 135 7.72 -1.12 13.24
C THR A 135 8.45 -1.91 12.16
N PRO A 136 8.86 -3.15 12.41
CA PRO A 136 9.42 -4.01 11.36
C PRO A 136 8.44 -4.19 10.19
N ILE A 137 8.94 -4.07 8.97
CA ILE A 137 8.13 -4.14 7.74
C ILE A 137 8.71 -5.19 6.80
N VAL A 138 7.85 -6.06 6.26
CA VAL A 138 8.13 -6.83 5.04
C VAL A 138 7.28 -6.23 3.92
N ALA A 139 7.93 -5.76 2.86
CA ALA A 139 7.26 -5.20 1.69
C ALA A 139 7.46 -6.12 0.48
N VAL A 140 6.36 -6.66 -0.03
CA VAL A 140 6.35 -7.64 -1.12
C VAL A 140 5.75 -7.04 -2.37
N SER A 141 6.44 -7.20 -3.51
CA SER A 141 5.91 -6.88 -4.84
C SER A 141 6.07 -8.08 -5.76
N ALA A 142 4.99 -8.47 -6.43
CA ALA A 142 5.06 -9.46 -7.50
C ALA A 142 5.66 -8.84 -8.77
N LEU A 143 6.48 -9.61 -9.49
CA LEU A 143 7.14 -9.12 -10.71
C LEU A 143 6.15 -8.83 -11.86
N ASP A 144 4.94 -9.40 -11.78
CA ASP A 144 3.83 -9.14 -12.71
C ASP A 144 2.83 -8.09 -12.19
N ASP A 145 3.10 -7.45 -11.05
CA ASP A 145 2.28 -6.36 -10.52
C ASP A 145 2.74 -5.02 -11.13
N LEU A 146 2.05 -4.58 -12.17
CA LEU A 146 2.36 -3.31 -12.86
C LEU A 146 1.91 -2.07 -12.08
N TRP A 147 1.11 -2.22 -11.03
CA TRP A 147 0.67 -1.10 -10.17
C TRP A 147 1.65 -0.83 -9.04
N ALA A 148 2.34 -1.86 -8.57
CA ALA A 148 3.30 -1.79 -7.48
C ALA A 148 4.56 -2.61 -7.81
N THR A 149 5.27 -2.20 -8.86
CA THR A 149 6.54 -2.82 -9.25
C THR A 149 7.56 -2.75 -8.10
N PRO A 150 8.58 -3.61 -8.08
CA PRO A 150 9.66 -3.51 -7.09
C PRO A 150 10.28 -2.12 -7.00
N ALA A 151 10.48 -1.45 -8.13
CA ALA A 151 11.01 -0.08 -8.15
C ALA A 151 10.06 0.93 -7.51
N SER A 152 8.75 0.82 -7.77
CA SER A 152 7.75 1.70 -7.18
C SER A 152 7.58 1.46 -5.68
N ARG A 153 7.63 0.18 -5.23
CA ARG A 153 7.70 -0.18 -3.81
C ARG A 153 8.90 0.48 -3.14
N ASP A 154 10.06 0.35 -3.74
CA ASP A 154 11.31 0.87 -3.18
C ASP A 154 11.27 2.40 -3.07
N ALA A 155 10.72 3.08 -4.06
CA ALA A 155 10.53 4.52 -4.04
C ALA A 155 9.61 4.96 -2.89
N PHE A 156 8.51 4.24 -2.66
CA PHE A 156 7.59 4.57 -1.56
C PHE A 156 8.18 4.25 -0.18
N MET A 157 8.79 3.06 -0.03
CA MET A 157 9.31 2.59 1.27
C MET A 157 10.48 3.42 1.81
N GLN A 158 11.10 4.28 0.99
CA GLN A 158 12.11 5.25 1.46
C GLN A 158 11.55 6.20 2.53
N GLY A 159 10.23 6.44 2.54
CA GLY A 159 9.60 7.23 3.60
C GLY A 159 9.73 6.60 4.99
N CYS A 160 9.67 5.27 5.09
CA CYS A 160 9.82 4.52 6.35
C CYS A 160 11.29 4.26 6.70
N ARG A 161 12.13 5.29 6.62
CA ARG A 161 13.61 5.18 6.70
C ARG A 161 14.16 4.62 8.01
N ASN A 162 13.39 4.66 9.09
CA ASN A 162 13.80 4.17 10.40
C ASN A 162 13.21 2.78 10.73
N ALA A 163 12.32 2.26 9.90
CA ALA A 163 11.77 0.93 10.06
C ALA A 163 12.78 -0.15 9.63
N PRO A 164 12.96 -1.24 10.40
CA PRO A 164 13.59 -2.45 9.90
C PRO A 164 12.80 -2.96 8.69
N LEU A 165 13.36 -2.86 7.47
CA LEU A 165 12.66 -3.12 6.23
C LEU A 165 13.26 -4.31 5.48
N ILE A 166 12.43 -5.32 5.21
CA ILE A 166 12.73 -6.43 4.32
C ILE A 166 11.94 -6.23 3.02
N LYS A 167 12.65 -6.14 1.90
CA LYS A 167 12.06 -6.03 0.56
C LYS A 167 12.06 -7.40 -0.09
N LYS A 168 10.93 -7.81 -0.66
CA LYS A 168 10.76 -9.12 -1.26
C LYS A 168 10.17 -9.01 -2.66
N ASP A 169 10.93 -9.48 -3.66
CA ASP A 169 10.44 -9.61 -5.02
C ASP A 169 9.89 -11.03 -5.20
N LEU A 170 8.64 -11.10 -5.62
CA LEU A 170 7.93 -12.36 -5.78
C LEU A 170 7.82 -12.71 -7.26
N ASP A 171 8.45 -13.81 -7.64
CA ASP A 171 8.30 -14.39 -8.96
C ASP A 171 6.99 -15.22 -9.03
N PRO A 172 5.99 -14.77 -9.81
CA PRO A 172 4.72 -15.50 -9.93
C PRO A 172 4.87 -16.92 -10.46
N ALA A 173 5.92 -17.19 -11.25
CA ALA A 173 6.17 -18.53 -11.78
C ALA A 173 6.44 -19.59 -10.70
N ARG A 174 6.76 -19.16 -9.49
CA ARG A 174 6.92 -20.04 -8.32
C ARG A 174 5.61 -20.44 -7.65
N LEU A 175 4.50 -19.84 -8.06
CA LEU A 175 3.17 -20.17 -7.54
C LEU A 175 2.42 -21.07 -8.49
N VAL A 176 1.49 -21.84 -7.95
CA VAL A 176 0.63 -22.77 -8.72
C VAL A 176 -0.13 -22.05 -9.84
N SER A 177 -0.56 -20.81 -9.61
CA SER A 177 -1.29 -20.02 -10.62
C SER A 177 -0.41 -19.44 -11.73
N GLY A 178 0.92 -19.36 -11.51
CA GLY A 178 1.87 -18.70 -12.42
C GLY A 178 1.59 -17.20 -12.64
N LYS A 179 0.64 -16.62 -11.90
CA LYS A 179 0.23 -15.21 -12.02
C LYS A 179 -0.33 -14.69 -10.72
N ILE A 180 0.04 -13.45 -10.36
CA ILE A 180 -0.48 -12.72 -9.20
C ILE A 180 -1.12 -11.41 -9.65
N GLY A 181 -0.37 -10.52 -10.30
CA GLY A 181 -0.76 -9.14 -10.57
C GLY A 181 -1.06 -8.38 -9.28
N HIS A 182 -1.77 -7.25 -9.40
CA HIS A 182 -2.05 -6.40 -8.24
C HIS A 182 -3.05 -6.98 -7.23
N MET A 183 -4.04 -7.74 -7.70
CA MET A 183 -5.17 -8.22 -6.87
C MET A 183 -5.10 -9.71 -6.52
N GLY A 184 -4.00 -10.39 -6.85
CA GLY A 184 -3.90 -11.84 -6.71
C GLY A 184 -3.33 -12.34 -5.38
N TYR A 185 -2.75 -11.48 -4.55
CA TYR A 185 -2.07 -11.86 -3.31
C TYR A 185 -2.98 -12.60 -2.29
N PHE A 186 -4.28 -12.32 -2.30
CA PHE A 186 -5.25 -12.91 -1.39
C PHE A 186 -6.14 -14.00 -2.03
N ARG A 187 -5.80 -14.46 -3.23
CA ARG A 187 -6.46 -15.61 -3.83
C ARG A 187 -5.92 -16.90 -3.22
N GLN A 188 -6.75 -17.93 -3.13
CA GLN A 188 -6.36 -19.24 -2.61
C GLN A 188 -5.09 -19.80 -3.26
N ALA A 189 -4.90 -19.57 -4.55
CA ALA A 189 -3.69 -19.99 -5.28
C ALA A 189 -2.39 -19.30 -4.77
N ALA A 190 -2.50 -18.29 -3.92
CA ALA A 190 -1.39 -17.57 -3.28
C ALA A 190 -1.29 -17.84 -1.77
N GLU A 191 -1.97 -18.87 -1.24
CA GLU A 191 -2.03 -19.23 0.18
C GLU A 191 -0.64 -19.34 0.82
N VAL A 192 0.34 -19.85 0.10
CA VAL A 192 1.73 -19.93 0.59
C VAL A 192 2.29 -18.58 1.05
N LEU A 193 1.83 -17.46 0.51
CA LEU A 193 2.24 -16.12 0.91
C LEU A 193 1.67 -15.73 2.28
N TRP A 194 0.51 -16.27 2.63
CA TRP A 194 -0.11 -16.04 3.92
C TRP A 194 0.65 -16.77 5.03
N ASP A 195 1.04 -18.03 4.76
CA ASP A 195 1.87 -18.83 5.66
C ASP A 195 3.23 -18.19 5.88
N GLU A 196 3.82 -17.59 4.83
CA GLU A 196 5.05 -16.83 4.98
C GLU A 196 4.88 -15.61 5.89
N ALA A 197 3.78 -14.87 5.75
CA ALA A 197 3.50 -13.71 6.60
C ALA A 197 3.31 -14.13 8.07
N LEU A 198 2.54 -15.20 8.31
CA LEU A 198 2.32 -15.75 9.64
C LEU A 198 3.63 -16.27 10.26
N THR A 199 4.45 -16.98 9.47
CA THR A 199 5.76 -17.46 9.90
C THR A 199 6.67 -16.31 10.29
N TRP A 200 6.70 -15.24 9.49
CA TRP A 200 7.52 -14.07 9.80
C TRP A 200 7.03 -13.37 11.09
N PHE A 201 5.74 -13.18 11.28
CA PHE A 201 5.21 -12.61 12.51
C PHE A 201 5.60 -13.44 13.75
N ALA A 202 5.63 -14.78 13.63
CA ALA A 202 6.07 -15.65 14.72
C ALA A 202 7.55 -15.44 15.10
N THR A 203 8.38 -14.88 14.21
CA THR A 203 9.78 -14.54 14.52
C THR A 203 9.94 -13.23 15.27
N LEU A 204 8.92 -12.36 15.26
CA LEU A 204 8.99 -11.06 15.93
C LEU A 204 8.74 -11.26 17.43
N ARG A 205 9.63 -10.69 18.24
CA ARG A 205 9.42 -10.67 19.68
C ARG A 205 8.28 -9.69 19.99
N PRO A 206 7.33 -10.05 20.86
CA PRO A 206 6.35 -9.08 21.33
C PRO A 206 7.06 -7.86 21.92
N PRO A 207 6.52 -6.64 21.74
CA PRO A 207 7.06 -5.47 22.42
C PRO A 207 7.10 -5.77 23.92
N ARG A 208 8.25 -5.44 24.56
CA ARG A 208 8.34 -5.57 26.02
C ARG A 208 7.28 -4.66 26.61
N ALA A 209 6.39 -5.21 27.45
CA ALA A 209 5.52 -4.40 28.27
C ALA A 209 6.41 -3.37 29.00
N THR A 210 6.19 -2.09 28.73
CA THR A 210 6.84 -1.01 29.47
C THR A 210 6.33 -1.11 30.91
N GLN A 211 7.23 -1.52 31.82
CA GLN A 211 7.02 -1.46 33.26
C GLN A 211 6.89 -0.01 33.72
#